data_3657d8cd3b6b503c2d79f7fe4acb0483
#
_entry.id   3657d8cd3b6b503c2d79f7fe4acb0483
#
_cell.length_a   1.000
_cell.length_b   1.000
_cell.length_c   1.000
_cell.angle_alpha   90.00
_cell.angle_beta   90.00
_cell.angle_gamma   90.00
#
_symmetry.space_group_name_H-M   'P 1'
#
loop_
_entity.id
_entity.type
_entity.pdbx_description
1 polymer ?
#
loop_
_entity_poly.entity_id
_entity_poly.type
_entity_poly.pdbx_seq_one_letter_code
_entity_poly.pdbx_strand_id
1 'polypeptide(L)'
;VLAARRLEPLEELVGELGGGERALAVRCDVAEWDEVEAMVAAGVERFGRIDAVFANAGFGATRGFLEESPEHWRSMVLTNVYGLALTIRATLPHLLERGDGHVLVTSSVAGRRALPGSLYSATKHAATAIGEALRAELRQMHENRDIRVTLIEPGMTDTPFFDNRPGEWALRDDDIAKAVIYALEQRPGVDVNEILIRPTSQPS
;
A
#
# COMPACT_ATOMS: atom_id res chain seq x y z
N VAL A 1 -7.15 -3.04 -11.22
CA VAL A 1 -8.14 -2.20 -10.53
C VAL A 1 -7.44 -1.04 -9.86
N LEU A 2 -7.94 0.17 -10.04
CA LEU A 2 -7.50 1.40 -9.41
C LEU A 2 -8.57 1.83 -8.41
N ALA A 3 -8.22 2.00 -7.15
CA ALA A 3 -9.18 2.29 -6.11
C ALA A 3 -8.76 3.51 -5.27
N ALA A 4 -9.66 4.47 -5.11
CA ALA A 4 -9.50 5.63 -4.24
C ALA A 4 -10.86 6.27 -3.94
N ARG A 5 -10.88 7.20 -2.98
CA ARG A 5 -12.10 7.94 -2.61
C ARG A 5 -12.60 8.90 -3.70
N ARG A 6 -11.70 9.43 -4.52
CA ARG A 6 -12.03 10.30 -5.65
C ARG A 6 -11.99 9.49 -6.94
N LEU A 7 -13.10 9.46 -7.67
CA LEU A 7 -13.25 8.64 -8.87
C LEU A 7 -12.63 9.31 -10.12
N GLU A 8 -12.80 10.61 -10.28
CA GLU A 8 -12.40 11.33 -11.49
C GLU A 8 -10.92 11.14 -11.86
N PRO A 9 -9.94 11.26 -10.94
CA PRO A 9 -8.53 11.03 -11.31
C PRO A 9 -8.24 9.57 -11.69
N LEU A 10 -9.04 8.62 -11.18
CA LEU A 10 -8.90 7.21 -11.55
C LEU A 10 -9.43 6.95 -12.97
N GLU A 11 -10.52 7.60 -13.35
CA GLU A 11 -11.10 7.50 -14.71
C GLU A 11 -10.16 8.10 -15.76
N GLU A 12 -9.51 9.23 -15.46
CA GLU A 12 -8.47 9.81 -16.30
C GLU A 12 -7.32 8.81 -16.51
N LEU A 13 -6.82 8.21 -15.43
CA LEU A 13 -5.76 7.21 -15.48
C LEU A 13 -6.18 5.93 -16.22
N VAL A 14 -7.44 5.50 -16.10
CA VAL A 14 -7.98 4.38 -16.91
C VAL A 14 -7.88 4.71 -18.39
N GLY A 15 -8.21 5.95 -18.79
CA GLY A 15 -8.05 6.41 -20.18
C GLY A 15 -6.61 6.31 -20.68
N GLU A 16 -5.65 6.79 -19.89
CA GLU A 16 -4.21 6.73 -20.20
C GLU A 16 -3.69 5.29 -20.32
N LEU A 17 -4.23 4.36 -19.51
CA LEU A 17 -3.85 2.95 -19.50
C LEU A 17 -4.47 2.13 -20.65
N GLY A 18 -5.24 2.73 -21.52
CA GLY A 18 -5.86 2.07 -22.68
C GLY A 18 -7.31 1.66 -22.46
N GLY A 19 -7.98 2.28 -21.50
CA GLY A 19 -9.43 2.16 -21.28
C GLY A 19 -9.87 0.99 -20.44
N GLY A 20 -11.18 0.81 -20.34
CA GLY A 20 -11.82 -0.13 -19.43
C GLY A 20 -11.57 -1.61 -19.70
N GLU A 21 -10.97 -1.99 -20.81
CA GLU A 21 -10.54 -3.38 -21.04
C GLU A 21 -9.27 -3.73 -20.27
N ARG A 22 -8.44 -2.74 -19.97
CA ARG A 22 -7.15 -2.91 -19.29
C ARG A 22 -7.15 -2.46 -17.85
N ALA A 23 -8.00 -1.51 -17.49
CA ALA A 23 -8.07 -0.94 -16.16
C ALA A 23 -9.53 -0.68 -15.73
N LEU A 24 -9.78 -0.74 -14.43
CA LEU A 24 -11.07 -0.47 -13.82
C LEU A 24 -10.89 0.54 -12.68
N ALA A 25 -11.60 1.66 -12.74
CA ALA A 25 -11.68 2.62 -11.66
C ALA A 25 -12.83 2.25 -10.69
N VAL A 26 -12.54 2.22 -9.41
CA VAL A 26 -13.53 1.94 -8.37
C VAL A 26 -13.40 2.98 -7.26
N ARG A 27 -14.50 3.67 -6.94
CA ARG A 27 -14.53 4.49 -5.73
C ARG A 27 -14.48 3.57 -4.50
N CYS A 28 -13.53 3.81 -3.62
CA CYS A 28 -13.37 3.02 -2.40
C CYS A 28 -12.71 3.84 -1.30
N ASP A 29 -13.35 3.94 -0.15
CA ASP A 29 -12.68 4.27 1.10
C ASP A 29 -12.24 2.96 1.75
N VAL A 30 -10.94 2.76 1.87
CA VAL A 30 -10.39 1.51 2.45
C VAL A 30 -10.73 1.33 3.92
N ALA A 31 -11.20 2.38 4.61
CA ALA A 31 -11.67 2.29 5.99
C ALA A 31 -13.08 1.69 6.12
N GLU A 32 -13.80 1.52 5.01
CA GLU A 32 -15.17 1.00 4.97
C GLU A 32 -15.20 -0.41 4.37
N TRP A 33 -15.57 -1.40 5.19
CA TRP A 33 -15.54 -2.82 4.80
C TRP A 33 -16.36 -3.11 3.54
N ASP A 34 -17.57 -2.62 3.47
CA ASP A 34 -18.47 -2.88 2.34
C ASP A 34 -17.92 -2.31 1.03
N GLU A 35 -17.22 -1.16 1.08
CA GLU A 35 -16.58 -0.56 -0.10
C GLU A 35 -15.35 -1.38 -0.53
N VAL A 36 -14.59 -1.92 0.41
CA VAL A 36 -13.45 -2.81 0.10
C VAL A 36 -13.92 -4.13 -0.50
N GLU A 37 -14.97 -4.76 0.04
CA GLU A 37 -15.56 -5.97 -0.56
C GLU A 37 -16.08 -5.70 -1.97
N ALA A 38 -16.80 -4.59 -2.17
CA ALA A 38 -17.33 -4.21 -3.47
C ALA A 38 -16.21 -3.97 -4.50
N MET A 39 -15.12 -3.32 -4.09
CA MET A 39 -13.93 -3.13 -4.94
C MET A 39 -13.32 -4.45 -5.39
N VAL A 40 -13.15 -5.39 -4.47
CA VAL A 40 -12.60 -6.72 -4.76
C VAL A 40 -13.53 -7.49 -5.68
N ALA A 41 -14.84 -7.51 -5.38
CA ALA A 41 -15.85 -8.17 -6.22
C ALA A 41 -15.86 -7.62 -7.66
N ALA A 42 -15.86 -6.30 -7.82
CA ALA A 42 -15.80 -5.64 -9.13
C ALA A 42 -14.53 -6.02 -9.91
N GLY A 43 -13.39 -6.10 -9.23
CA GLY A 43 -12.14 -6.55 -9.84
C GLY A 43 -12.18 -7.99 -10.32
N VAL A 44 -12.70 -8.89 -9.50
CA VAL A 44 -12.87 -10.32 -9.83
C VAL A 44 -13.89 -10.49 -10.95
N GLU A 45 -15.02 -9.79 -10.91
CA GLU A 45 -16.03 -9.83 -11.98
C GLU A 45 -15.44 -9.37 -13.33
N ARG A 46 -14.66 -8.28 -13.31
CA ARG A 46 -14.11 -7.69 -14.53
C ARG A 46 -12.94 -8.46 -15.13
N PHE A 47 -12.04 -8.99 -14.29
CA PHE A 47 -10.77 -9.58 -14.74
C PHE A 47 -10.63 -11.07 -14.39
N GLY A 48 -11.61 -11.65 -13.69
CA GLY A 48 -11.69 -13.07 -13.39
C GLY A 48 -10.85 -13.53 -12.20
N ARG A 49 -9.84 -12.73 -11.75
CA ARG A 49 -8.92 -13.14 -10.67
C ARG A 49 -8.15 -11.97 -10.08
N ILE A 50 -7.49 -12.23 -8.97
CA ILE A 50 -6.49 -11.35 -8.36
C ILE A 50 -5.13 -12.06 -8.38
N ASP A 51 -4.11 -11.40 -8.93
CA ASP A 51 -2.72 -11.89 -8.96
C ASP A 51 -1.85 -11.17 -7.95
N ALA A 52 -2.07 -9.86 -7.80
CA ALA A 52 -1.33 -9.04 -6.88
C ALA A 52 -2.21 -7.95 -6.26
N VAL A 53 -1.86 -7.55 -5.06
CA VAL A 53 -2.50 -6.46 -4.31
C VAL A 53 -1.43 -5.48 -3.89
N PHE A 54 -1.56 -4.23 -4.30
CA PHE A 54 -0.71 -3.16 -3.80
C PHE A 54 -1.51 -2.28 -2.83
N ALA A 55 -1.40 -2.58 -1.53
CA ALA A 55 -2.02 -1.82 -0.46
C ALA A 55 -1.21 -0.55 -0.20
N ASN A 56 -1.52 0.49 -0.97
CA ASN A 56 -0.80 1.76 -0.99
C ASN A 56 -1.55 2.91 -0.30
N ALA A 57 -2.85 2.78 -0.06
CA ALA A 57 -3.67 3.83 0.52
C ALA A 57 -3.11 4.29 1.88
N GLY A 58 -2.95 5.59 2.05
CA GLY A 58 -2.43 6.16 3.28
C GLY A 58 -2.12 7.64 3.13
N PHE A 59 -2.06 8.34 4.25
CA PHE A 59 -1.66 9.73 4.32
C PHE A 59 -0.91 10.04 5.61
N GLY A 60 -0.24 11.20 5.63
CA GLY A 60 0.58 11.64 6.74
C GLY A 60 -0.12 12.60 7.69
N ALA A 61 0.65 13.12 8.62
CA ALA A 61 0.24 14.15 9.57
C ALA A 61 1.32 15.23 9.72
N THR A 62 0.93 16.39 10.14
CA THR A 62 1.84 17.43 10.61
C THR A 62 2.69 16.91 11.76
N ARG A 63 3.93 17.35 11.85
CA ARG A 63 4.82 16.96 12.96
C ARG A 63 4.47 17.75 14.22
N GLY A 64 4.42 17.04 15.32
CA GLY A 64 4.10 17.59 16.64
C GLY A 64 2.79 17.03 17.19
N PHE A 65 2.82 16.57 18.44
CA PHE A 65 1.62 16.03 19.10
C PHE A 65 0.57 17.07 19.43
N LEU A 66 0.92 18.35 19.37
CA LEU A 66 0.00 19.47 19.63
C LEU A 66 -0.49 20.15 18.34
N GLU A 67 0.04 19.76 17.18
CA GLU A 67 -0.20 20.44 15.91
C GLU A 67 -1.35 19.83 15.10
N GLU A 68 -1.69 18.57 15.39
CA GLU A 68 -2.68 17.83 14.60
C GLU A 68 -3.94 17.55 15.42
N SER A 69 -5.11 17.52 14.77
CA SER A 69 -6.38 17.21 15.43
C SER A 69 -6.54 15.72 15.74
N PRO A 70 -7.27 15.36 16.81
CA PRO A 70 -7.63 13.98 17.10
C PRO A 70 -8.43 13.32 15.98
N GLU A 71 -9.27 14.08 15.27
CA GLU A 71 -10.09 13.60 14.14
C GLU A 71 -9.20 13.21 12.96
N HIS A 72 -8.17 14.01 12.65
CA HIS A 72 -7.19 13.69 11.63
C HIS A 72 -6.42 12.41 12.00
N TRP A 73 -5.95 12.30 13.23
CA TRP A 73 -5.30 11.09 13.73
C TRP A 73 -6.18 9.85 13.63
N ARG A 74 -7.46 9.97 14.00
CA ARG A 74 -8.42 8.87 13.87
C ARG A 74 -8.55 8.44 12.42
N SER A 75 -8.75 9.38 11.49
CA SER A 75 -8.85 9.08 10.06
C SER A 75 -7.57 8.43 9.53
N MET A 76 -6.40 8.90 9.96
CA MET A 76 -5.11 8.33 9.58
C MET A 76 -4.94 6.89 10.06
N VAL A 77 -5.32 6.58 11.30
CA VAL A 77 -5.28 5.21 11.84
C VAL A 77 -6.25 4.31 11.09
N LEU A 78 -7.47 4.80 10.82
CA LEU A 78 -8.47 4.05 10.07
C LEU A 78 -8.00 3.75 8.64
N THR A 79 -7.38 4.70 7.95
CA THR A 79 -6.87 4.46 6.60
C THR A 79 -5.58 3.62 6.60
N ASN A 80 -4.55 4.07 7.34
CA ASN A 80 -3.21 3.50 7.23
C ASN A 80 -3.06 2.11 7.89
N VAL A 81 -3.89 1.79 8.87
CA VAL A 81 -3.79 0.56 9.67
C VAL A 81 -4.99 -0.34 9.42
N TYR A 82 -6.19 0.14 9.76
CA TYR A 82 -7.40 -0.65 9.62
C TYR A 82 -7.74 -0.93 8.16
N GLY A 83 -7.66 0.08 7.28
CA GLY A 83 -7.89 -0.08 5.84
C GLY A 83 -6.90 -1.03 5.17
N LEU A 84 -5.63 -1.03 5.61
CA LEU A 84 -4.65 -2.03 5.19
C LEU A 84 -5.11 -3.44 5.59
N ALA A 85 -5.53 -3.64 6.83
CA ALA A 85 -6.00 -4.93 7.32
C ALA A 85 -7.26 -5.39 6.56
N LEU A 86 -8.22 -4.49 6.30
CA LEU A 86 -9.41 -4.79 5.50
C LEU A 86 -9.06 -5.19 4.06
N THR A 87 -8.14 -4.47 3.42
CA THR A 87 -7.66 -4.78 2.07
C THR A 87 -7.06 -6.19 2.00
N ILE A 88 -6.20 -6.53 2.95
CA ILE A 88 -5.63 -7.88 3.06
C ILE A 88 -6.74 -8.91 3.27
N ARG A 89 -7.64 -8.69 4.22
CA ARG A 89 -8.72 -9.62 4.53
C ARG A 89 -9.64 -9.90 3.33
N ALA A 90 -9.95 -8.90 2.53
CA ALA A 90 -10.83 -9.07 1.38
C ALA A 90 -10.14 -9.78 0.20
N THR A 91 -8.84 -9.59 0.03
CA THR A 91 -8.09 -10.11 -1.13
C THR A 91 -7.42 -11.45 -0.87
N LEU A 92 -7.01 -11.72 0.36
CA LEU A 92 -6.27 -12.92 0.74
C LEU A 92 -6.99 -14.24 0.39
N PRO A 93 -8.31 -14.41 0.55
CA PRO A 93 -9.00 -15.63 0.14
C PRO A 93 -8.79 -15.99 -1.33
N HIS A 94 -8.80 -15.00 -2.23
CA HIS A 94 -8.59 -15.20 -3.66
C HIS A 94 -7.16 -15.67 -3.98
N LEU A 95 -6.15 -15.12 -3.29
CA LEU A 95 -4.76 -15.54 -3.43
C LEU A 95 -4.56 -16.97 -2.87
N LEU A 96 -5.18 -17.29 -1.74
CA LEU A 96 -5.12 -18.62 -1.14
C LEU A 96 -5.79 -19.68 -2.01
N GLU A 97 -6.94 -19.38 -2.61
CA GLU A 97 -7.61 -20.28 -3.55
C GLU A 97 -6.73 -20.60 -4.76
N ARG A 98 -6.06 -19.57 -5.30
CA ARG A 98 -5.08 -19.74 -6.38
C ARG A 98 -3.86 -20.55 -5.97
N GLY A 99 -3.37 -20.35 -4.76
CA GLY A 99 -2.14 -20.91 -4.25
C GLY A 99 -0.88 -20.12 -4.58
N ASP A 100 -1.01 -18.99 -5.30
CA ASP A 100 0.08 -18.07 -5.63
C ASP A 100 -0.43 -16.62 -5.63
N GLY A 101 0.48 -15.67 -5.52
CA GLY A 101 0.16 -14.25 -5.59
C GLY A 101 1.15 -13.35 -4.87
N HIS A 102 0.84 -12.05 -4.82
CA HIS A 102 1.73 -11.08 -4.18
C HIS A 102 0.96 -9.98 -3.47
N VAL A 103 1.23 -9.78 -2.19
CA VAL A 103 0.75 -8.63 -1.43
C VAL A 103 1.91 -7.66 -1.22
N LEU A 104 1.78 -6.45 -1.75
CA LEU A 104 2.72 -5.36 -1.53
C LEU A 104 2.09 -4.34 -0.59
N VAL A 105 2.84 -3.87 0.38
CA VAL A 105 2.39 -2.92 1.40
C VAL A 105 3.29 -1.71 1.41
N THR A 106 2.73 -0.52 1.26
CA THR A 106 3.47 0.73 1.43
C THR A 106 3.62 1.06 2.92
N SER A 107 4.78 0.72 3.48
CA SER A 107 5.22 1.23 4.77
C SER A 107 5.98 2.57 4.60
N SER A 108 7.11 2.75 5.23
CA SER A 108 7.95 3.95 5.18
C SER A 108 9.24 3.73 5.97
N VAL A 109 10.26 4.58 5.75
CA VAL A 109 11.35 4.75 6.73
C VAL A 109 10.81 5.06 8.14
N ALA A 110 9.64 5.71 8.23
CA ALA A 110 8.94 5.99 9.48
C ALA A 110 8.34 4.72 10.14
N GLY A 111 8.28 3.60 9.44
CA GLY A 111 7.93 2.29 9.97
C GLY A 111 9.13 1.52 10.54
N ARG A 112 10.35 2.05 10.35
CA ARG A 112 11.61 1.51 10.90
C ARG A 112 12.13 2.34 12.06
N ARG A 113 11.90 3.62 12.02
CA ARG A 113 12.34 4.57 13.02
C ARG A 113 11.30 5.66 13.24
N ALA A 114 10.95 5.90 14.49
CA ALA A 114 10.00 6.94 14.83
C ALA A 114 10.55 8.33 14.47
N LEU A 115 9.72 9.11 13.80
CA LEU A 115 9.99 10.52 13.54
C LEU A 115 9.46 11.37 14.71
N PRO A 116 10.09 12.50 15.03
CA PRO A 116 9.65 13.36 16.13
C PRO A 116 8.19 13.79 16.00
N GLY A 117 7.43 13.65 17.11
CA GLY A 117 6.09 14.19 17.25
C GLY A 117 5.07 13.71 16.20
N SER A 118 5.14 12.47 15.76
CA SER A 118 4.27 12.01 14.68
C SER A 118 3.59 10.67 14.97
N LEU A 119 2.26 10.68 15.09
CA LEU A 119 1.46 9.46 15.11
C LEU A 119 1.57 8.68 13.78
N TYR A 120 1.94 9.36 12.70
CA TYR A 120 2.22 8.72 11.42
C TYR A 120 3.24 7.59 11.54
N SER A 121 4.33 7.80 12.30
CA SER A 121 5.32 6.75 12.55
C SER A 121 4.70 5.50 13.18
N ALA A 122 3.80 5.67 14.14
CA ALA A 122 3.10 4.54 14.75
C ALA A 122 2.26 3.76 13.72
N THR A 123 1.56 4.47 12.81
CA THR A 123 0.79 3.80 11.74
C THR A 123 1.69 3.05 10.77
N LYS A 124 2.89 3.57 10.47
CA LYS A 124 3.82 2.90 9.56
C LYS A 124 4.56 1.73 10.22
N HIS A 125 4.85 1.79 11.52
CA HIS A 125 5.28 0.62 12.29
C HIS A 125 4.20 -0.47 12.30
N ALA A 126 2.92 -0.07 12.46
CA ALA A 126 1.81 -1.01 12.37
C ALA A 126 1.71 -1.65 10.97
N ALA A 127 1.87 -0.88 9.89
CA ALA A 127 1.87 -1.41 8.53
C ALA A 127 3.02 -2.41 8.30
N THR A 128 4.23 -2.12 8.80
CA THR A 128 5.36 -3.05 8.78
C THR A 128 5.02 -4.34 9.54
N ALA A 129 4.52 -4.23 10.76
CA ALA A 129 4.15 -5.37 11.59
C ALA A 129 3.02 -6.23 10.95
N ILE A 130 2.02 -5.59 10.31
CA ILE A 130 0.96 -6.30 9.59
C ILE A 130 1.53 -7.12 8.42
N GLY A 131 2.43 -6.54 7.62
CA GLY A 131 3.06 -7.27 6.52
C GLY A 131 3.93 -8.42 7.00
N GLU A 132 4.70 -8.24 8.07
CA GLU A 132 5.49 -9.32 8.68
C GLU A 132 4.60 -10.42 9.27
N ALA A 133 3.52 -10.05 9.95
CA ALA A 133 2.56 -11.00 10.52
C ALA A 133 1.87 -11.83 9.41
N LEU A 134 1.44 -11.18 8.31
CA LEU A 134 0.87 -11.87 7.16
C LEU A 134 1.87 -12.87 6.56
N ARG A 135 3.13 -12.47 6.39
CA ARG A 135 4.19 -13.35 5.87
C ARG A 135 4.40 -14.56 6.77
N ALA A 136 4.43 -14.35 8.09
CA ALA A 136 4.56 -15.42 9.06
C ALA A 136 3.35 -16.37 9.03
N GLU A 137 2.13 -15.84 8.98
CA GLU A 137 0.89 -16.61 8.87
C GLU A 137 0.89 -17.49 7.61
N LEU A 138 1.21 -16.91 6.45
CA LEU A 138 1.27 -17.64 5.18
C LEU A 138 2.26 -18.81 5.24
N ARG A 139 3.39 -18.66 5.91
CA ARG A 139 4.40 -19.73 6.06
C ARG A 139 4.00 -20.82 7.06
N GLN A 140 3.26 -20.45 8.11
CA GLN A 140 2.91 -21.37 9.21
C GLN A 140 1.57 -22.08 8.99
N MET A 141 0.59 -21.40 8.41
CA MET A 141 -0.78 -21.87 8.33
C MET A 141 -1.22 -22.24 6.90
N HIS A 142 -0.48 -21.80 5.90
CA HIS A 142 -0.81 -21.99 4.48
C HIS A 142 0.38 -22.56 3.70
N GLU A 143 0.91 -23.69 4.18
CA GLU A 143 2.03 -24.39 3.56
C GLU A 143 1.79 -24.68 2.07
N ASN A 144 2.87 -24.68 1.29
CA ASN A 144 2.86 -24.94 -0.16
C ASN A 144 2.13 -23.88 -1.01
N ARG A 145 1.92 -22.68 -0.48
CA ARG A 145 1.42 -21.52 -1.24
C ARG A 145 2.58 -20.59 -1.59
N ASP A 146 2.65 -20.20 -2.86
CA ASP A 146 3.65 -19.22 -3.34
C ASP A 146 3.09 -17.80 -3.28
N ILE A 147 2.56 -17.42 -2.10
CA ILE A 147 2.07 -16.04 -1.85
C ILE A 147 3.21 -15.27 -1.19
N ARG A 148 3.63 -14.20 -1.86
CA ARG A 148 4.73 -13.32 -1.46
C ARG A 148 4.20 -12.09 -0.73
N VAL A 149 5.00 -11.54 0.17
CA VAL A 149 4.66 -10.31 0.89
C VAL A 149 5.85 -9.36 0.89
N THR A 150 5.73 -8.23 0.22
CA THR A 150 6.79 -7.21 0.14
C THR A 150 6.38 -5.92 0.85
N LEU A 151 7.22 -5.43 1.73
CA LEU A 151 7.13 -4.08 2.29
C LEU A 151 7.92 -3.11 1.41
N ILE A 152 7.26 -2.10 0.90
CA ILE A 152 7.89 -0.97 0.23
C ILE A 152 8.03 0.16 1.25
N GLU A 153 9.25 0.60 1.51
CA GLU A 153 9.59 1.51 2.61
C GLU A 153 10.29 2.78 2.10
N PRO A 154 9.52 3.70 1.50
CA PRO A 154 10.08 4.93 0.97
C PRO A 154 10.60 5.86 2.06
N GLY A 155 11.70 6.52 1.73
CA GLY A 155 12.09 7.76 2.36
C GLY A 155 11.29 8.95 1.81
N MET A 156 11.89 10.14 1.89
CA MET A 156 11.27 11.36 1.38
C MET A 156 11.08 11.24 -0.13
N THR A 157 9.84 11.34 -0.59
CA THR A 157 9.47 11.23 -2.00
C THR A 157 8.68 12.46 -2.42
N ASP A 158 9.04 13.09 -3.54
CA ASP A 158 8.39 14.30 -4.04
C ASP A 158 7.07 14.00 -4.71
N THR A 159 6.01 13.92 -3.91
CA THR A 159 4.64 13.65 -4.34
C THR A 159 3.64 14.58 -3.67
N PRO A 160 2.40 14.65 -4.14
CA PRO A 160 1.30 15.37 -3.47
C PRO A 160 0.92 14.82 -2.07
N PHE A 161 1.65 13.84 -1.56
CA PHE A 161 1.53 13.38 -0.17
C PHE A 161 1.87 14.48 0.85
N PHE A 162 2.70 15.43 0.45
CA PHE A 162 3.13 16.56 1.28
C PHE A 162 2.50 17.86 0.78
N ASP A 163 1.91 18.65 1.67
CA ASP A 163 1.42 20.01 1.36
C ASP A 163 2.56 20.91 0.85
N ASN A 164 3.74 20.78 1.48
CA ASN A 164 4.98 21.41 1.02
C ASN A 164 5.87 20.35 0.41
N ARG A 165 5.93 20.32 -0.90
CA ARG A 165 6.72 19.34 -1.66
C ARG A 165 8.22 19.47 -1.32
N PRO A 166 8.92 18.35 -1.10
CA PRO A 166 10.33 18.39 -0.70
C PRO A 166 11.29 18.82 -1.83
N GLY A 167 10.86 18.74 -3.10
CA GLY A 167 11.64 19.17 -4.26
C GLY A 167 12.69 18.15 -4.73
N GLU A 168 13.60 18.61 -5.59
CA GLU A 168 14.49 17.78 -6.40
C GLU A 168 15.46 16.86 -5.62
N TRP A 169 15.71 17.13 -4.34
CA TRP A 169 16.57 16.27 -3.53
C TRP A 169 15.89 14.96 -3.07
N ALA A 170 14.57 14.92 -3.13
CA ALA A 170 13.79 13.74 -2.75
C ALA A 170 13.75 12.69 -3.87
N LEU A 171 13.30 11.49 -3.53
CA LEU A 171 12.96 10.48 -4.54
C LEU A 171 11.79 10.98 -5.39
N ARG A 172 11.71 10.49 -6.61
CA ARG A 172 10.54 10.64 -7.46
C ARG A 172 9.58 9.47 -7.26
N ASP A 173 8.33 9.65 -7.60
CA ASP A 173 7.31 8.60 -7.62
C ASP A 173 7.73 7.40 -8.48
N ASP A 174 8.38 7.65 -9.62
CA ASP A 174 8.93 6.65 -10.53
C ASP A 174 10.01 5.75 -9.86
N ASP A 175 10.78 6.27 -8.92
CA ASP A 175 11.78 5.47 -8.17
C ASP A 175 11.08 4.43 -7.29
N ILE A 176 9.92 4.77 -6.73
CA ILE A 176 9.11 3.84 -5.95
C ILE A 176 8.37 2.85 -6.85
N ALA A 177 7.83 3.32 -7.99
CA ALA A 177 7.19 2.46 -8.97
C ALA A 177 8.14 1.36 -9.46
N LYS A 178 9.40 1.70 -9.77
CA LYS A 178 10.43 0.72 -10.16
C LYS A 178 10.71 -0.32 -9.08
N ALA A 179 10.69 0.07 -7.80
CA ALA A 179 10.86 -0.87 -6.70
C ALA A 179 9.68 -1.86 -6.60
N VAL A 180 8.45 -1.37 -6.80
CA VAL A 180 7.26 -2.20 -6.87
C VAL A 180 7.36 -3.21 -8.02
N ILE A 181 7.71 -2.73 -9.22
CA ILE A 181 7.90 -3.58 -10.40
C ILE A 181 8.99 -4.62 -10.16
N TYR A 182 10.16 -4.21 -9.61
CA TYR A 182 11.22 -5.14 -9.27
C TYR A 182 10.74 -6.30 -8.37
N ALA A 183 9.93 -6.00 -7.34
CA ALA A 183 9.39 -7.03 -6.46
C ALA A 183 8.41 -7.96 -7.21
N LEU A 184 7.55 -7.39 -8.06
CA LEU A 184 6.56 -8.13 -8.83
C LEU A 184 7.19 -9.08 -9.84
N GLU A 185 8.27 -8.68 -10.50
CA GLU A 185 8.96 -9.43 -11.57
C GLU A 185 9.83 -10.59 -11.07
N GLN A 186 9.97 -10.75 -9.76
CA GLN A 186 10.74 -11.89 -9.24
C GLN A 186 10.08 -13.22 -9.61
N ARG A 187 10.91 -14.22 -9.94
CA ARG A 187 10.43 -15.56 -10.26
C ARG A 187 9.70 -16.21 -9.09
N PRO A 188 8.81 -17.18 -9.33
CA PRO A 188 8.19 -17.97 -8.27
C PRO A 188 9.21 -18.51 -7.27
N GLY A 189 8.85 -18.53 -5.99
CA GLY A 189 9.72 -18.96 -4.89
C GLY A 189 10.74 -17.91 -4.43
N VAL A 190 10.76 -16.70 -4.99
CA VAL A 190 11.57 -15.57 -4.51
C VAL A 190 10.67 -14.52 -3.88
N ASP A 191 10.77 -14.38 -2.58
CA ASP A 191 10.02 -13.39 -1.79
C ASP A 191 10.96 -12.26 -1.36
N VAL A 192 10.88 -11.10 -2.02
CA VAL A 192 11.58 -9.88 -1.62
C VAL A 192 10.80 -9.29 -0.44
N ASN A 193 11.30 -9.48 0.75
CA ASN A 193 10.53 -9.14 1.96
C ASN A 193 10.41 -7.64 2.20
N GLU A 194 11.46 -6.88 1.86
CA GLU A 194 11.55 -5.46 2.17
C GLU A 194 12.39 -4.72 1.13
N ILE A 195 11.92 -3.55 0.73
CA ILE A 195 12.67 -2.63 -0.11
C ILE A 195 12.68 -1.25 0.54
N LEU A 196 13.78 -0.94 1.21
CA LEU A 196 14.00 0.37 1.82
C LEU A 196 14.75 1.27 0.84
N ILE A 197 14.12 2.37 0.44
CA ILE A 197 14.68 3.32 -0.53
C ILE A 197 14.66 4.73 0.06
N ARG A 198 15.80 5.42 0.02
CA ARG A 198 15.93 6.79 0.50
C ARG A 198 16.73 7.65 -0.47
N PRO A 199 16.47 8.96 -0.53
CA PRO A 199 17.41 9.89 -1.13
C PRO A 199 18.79 9.77 -0.43
N THR A 200 19.86 9.85 -1.18
CA THR A 200 21.22 9.81 -0.60
C THR A 200 21.49 10.96 0.37
N SER A 201 20.79 12.07 0.19
CA SER A 201 20.87 13.28 1.03
C SER A 201 19.96 13.24 2.25
N GLN A 202 19.06 12.25 2.37
CA GLN A 202 18.18 12.16 3.53
C GLN A 202 18.96 11.78 4.79
N PRO A 203 18.92 12.61 5.86
CA PRO A 203 19.54 12.25 7.14
C PRO A 203 19.03 10.90 7.65
N SER A 204 19.95 10.14 8.24
CA SER A 204 19.64 8.84 8.83
C SER A 204 18.79 8.95 10.08
#